data_c7e47827299488a70917c961f425dd8c
#
_entry.id   c7e47827299488a70917c961f425dd8c
#
_cell.length_a   1.000
_cell.length_b   1.000
_cell.length_c   1.000
_cell.angle_alpha   90.00
_cell.angle_beta   90.00
_cell.angle_gamma   90.00
#
_symmetry.space_group_name_H-M   'P 1'
#
loop_
_entity.id
_entity.type
_entity.pdbx_description
1 polymer ?
#
loop_
_entity_poly.entity_id
_entity_poly.type
_entity_poly.pdbx_seq_one_letter_code
_entity_poly.pdbx_strand_id
1 'polypeptide(L)'
;MRSYLLKAQVASCQFSRTSKVWRLAPGSDRRRCRGLTRTPHCAAPTSEPAPPSSSGKSGQRPLVIATRPSKLAKEQTRQVQQLLLAAAQLKDEQLQLSTLELASRGDTTQGVSLRSLGSGAFTEELDQAVLSGAADMSVHSLKDCPAALAPGLLLAACLPRADPRDVLIAPEATSLGELVPGSRVGTSSSRRAAQIKHSFPHLQVVQLRGNVDSRLGRIRSRDIGATVLAAAGLKRLGVMNSDEGDTTATGAVGVVCRADDEWVVGLLDAISHRGTALEVAAERACLAALLGGGGACQRSAFPDIAWACHTRHDPDSNTMDLDCLVADLEGKELFRYTEFYRPVIDEVDAVSLGSLYGSLLRMMAPPGAAPCWQLPSSRH
;
A
#
# COMPACT_ATOMS: atom_id res chain seq x y z
N MET A 1 -3.22 15.13 38.53
CA MET A 1 -3.01 14.24 37.36
C MET A 1 -2.38 15.07 36.26
N ARG A 2 -1.05 15.03 36.12
CA ARG A 2 -0.34 15.78 35.07
C ARG A 2 -0.42 14.99 33.76
N SER A 3 -1.03 15.61 32.77
CA SER A 3 -1.11 15.18 31.39
C SER A 3 0.31 15.08 30.82
N TYR A 4 0.80 13.87 30.61
CA TYR A 4 2.01 13.64 29.81
C TYR A 4 1.60 13.77 28.32
N LEU A 5 1.73 14.98 27.79
CA LEU A 5 1.76 15.21 26.36
C LEU A 5 2.98 14.50 25.78
N LEU A 6 2.74 13.41 25.04
CA LEU A 6 3.76 12.82 24.18
C LEU A 6 4.12 13.87 23.12
N LYS A 7 5.33 14.41 23.20
CA LYS A 7 5.88 15.22 22.09
C LYS A 7 6.16 14.26 20.92
N ALA A 8 5.26 14.23 19.97
CA ALA A 8 5.51 13.62 18.67
C ALA A 8 6.28 14.64 17.84
N GLN A 9 7.60 14.52 17.74
CA GLN A 9 8.38 15.34 16.83
C GLN A 9 8.54 14.63 15.50
N VAL A 10 8.19 15.34 14.41
CA VAL A 10 8.40 14.89 13.04
C VAL A 10 9.90 14.97 12.75
N ALA A 11 10.61 13.90 13.03
CA ALA A 11 11.95 13.75 12.47
C ALA A 11 11.76 13.33 11.01
N SER A 12 11.96 14.25 10.07
CA SER A 12 12.25 13.87 8.70
C SER A 12 13.51 13.01 8.77
N CYS A 13 13.35 11.70 8.60
CA CYS A 13 14.49 10.82 8.38
C CYS A 13 15.10 11.20 7.04
N GLN A 14 15.90 12.26 7.02
CA GLN A 14 16.86 12.51 5.96
C GLN A 14 17.94 11.47 6.13
N PHE A 15 17.73 10.32 5.48
CA PHE A 15 18.79 9.34 5.36
C PHE A 15 19.96 9.98 4.62
N SER A 16 21.11 10.02 5.28
CA SER A 16 22.37 10.50 4.76
C SER A 16 22.63 9.96 3.33
N ARG A 17 23.13 10.83 2.43
CA ARG A 17 23.42 10.58 1.02
C ARG A 17 24.59 9.62 0.74
N THR A 18 24.82 8.60 1.54
CA THR A 18 25.94 7.66 1.35
C THR A 18 25.58 6.34 0.65
N SER A 19 24.37 6.22 0.11
CA SER A 19 24.00 5.11 -0.78
C SER A 19 24.50 5.41 -2.20
N LYS A 20 25.09 4.42 -2.89
CA LYS A 20 25.52 4.53 -4.28
C LYS A 20 24.32 4.86 -5.17
N VAL A 21 24.23 6.08 -5.64
CA VAL A 21 23.22 6.54 -6.58
C VAL A 21 23.76 6.29 -8.00
N TRP A 22 23.13 5.38 -8.73
CA TRP A 22 23.41 5.16 -10.14
C TRP A 22 22.42 5.98 -10.97
N ARG A 23 22.93 6.86 -11.83
CA ARG A 23 22.14 7.54 -12.86
C ARG A 23 22.41 6.86 -14.19
N LEU A 24 21.35 6.41 -14.86
CA LEU A 24 21.44 5.99 -16.24
C LEU A 24 21.41 7.24 -17.13
N ALA A 25 22.36 7.33 -18.06
CA ALA A 25 22.35 8.37 -19.08
C ALA A 25 21.16 8.15 -20.04
N PRO A 26 20.53 9.21 -20.56
CA PRO A 26 19.41 9.08 -21.49
C PRO A 26 19.90 8.50 -22.81
N GLY A 27 19.60 7.23 -23.07
CA GLY A 27 19.86 6.56 -24.33
C GLY A 27 18.77 6.89 -25.35
N SER A 28 19.13 7.68 -26.36
CA SER A 28 18.33 7.85 -27.56
C SER A 28 18.46 6.61 -28.44
N ASP A 29 17.41 5.80 -28.55
CA ASP A 29 17.19 5.04 -29.77
C ASP A 29 15.70 4.72 -29.98
N ARG A 30 15.09 5.47 -30.87
CA ARG A 30 13.76 5.20 -31.39
C ARG A 30 13.91 4.28 -32.59
N ARG A 31 13.73 2.96 -32.44
CA ARG A 31 13.48 2.08 -33.57
C ARG A 31 12.03 1.61 -33.55
N ARG A 32 11.36 1.98 -34.63
CA ARG A 32 10.03 1.53 -35.03
C ARG A 32 10.01 0.00 -35.17
N CYS A 33 9.14 -0.67 -34.48
CA CYS A 33 8.66 -1.99 -34.87
C CYS A 33 7.24 -1.87 -35.43
N ARG A 34 7.13 -2.03 -36.75
CA ARG A 34 5.87 -2.29 -37.45
C ARG A 34 5.60 -3.81 -37.46
N GLY A 35 4.36 -4.15 -37.13
CA GLY A 35 3.58 -5.24 -37.74
C GLY A 35 3.92 -6.64 -37.28
N LEU A 36 2.93 -7.30 -36.65
CA LEU A 36 2.66 -8.74 -36.88
C LEU A 36 1.22 -9.07 -36.44
N THR A 37 0.38 -9.28 -37.42
CA THR A 37 -0.62 -10.33 -37.74
C THR A 37 -1.34 -11.07 -36.61
N ARG A 38 -2.64 -11.09 -36.81
CA ARG A 38 -3.73 -11.88 -36.20
C ARG A 38 -3.39 -13.38 -36.08
N THR A 39 -3.79 -14.00 -34.99
CA THR A 39 -3.98 -15.44 -34.85
C THR A 39 -5.38 -15.77 -34.27
N PRO A 40 -5.87 -17.01 -34.44
CA PRO A 40 -7.28 -17.24 -34.70
C PRO A 40 -8.12 -17.66 -33.49
N HIS A 41 -9.43 -17.55 -33.68
CA HIS A 41 -10.51 -18.05 -32.84
C HIS A 41 -10.28 -19.48 -32.32
N CYS A 42 -10.43 -19.67 -30.99
CA CYS A 42 -10.85 -20.92 -30.41
C CYS A 42 -12.23 -20.79 -29.80
N ALA A 43 -13.05 -21.78 -30.09
CA ALA A 43 -14.47 -21.88 -29.83
C ALA A 43 -14.80 -21.85 -28.32
N ALA A 44 -15.94 -21.25 -28.00
CA ALA A 44 -16.54 -21.22 -26.68
C ALA A 44 -17.18 -22.56 -26.32
N PRO A 45 -17.15 -22.97 -25.03
CA PRO A 45 -18.10 -23.93 -24.51
C PRO A 45 -19.36 -23.24 -24.00
N THR A 46 -20.46 -23.89 -24.22
CA THR A 46 -21.87 -23.62 -23.94
C THR A 46 -22.18 -23.02 -22.57
N SER A 47 -23.05 -22.03 -22.62
CA SER A 47 -23.66 -21.26 -21.57
C SER A 47 -24.51 -22.05 -20.58
N GLU A 48 -24.22 -21.94 -19.30
CA GLU A 48 -25.23 -22.04 -18.25
C GLU A 48 -25.93 -20.68 -18.05
N PRO A 49 -27.21 -20.64 -17.70
CA PRO A 49 -27.95 -19.39 -17.64
C PRO A 49 -27.50 -18.53 -16.45
N ALA A 50 -27.15 -17.30 -16.73
CA ALA A 50 -26.89 -16.26 -15.75
C ALA A 50 -28.12 -16.05 -14.84
N PRO A 51 -27.92 -15.77 -13.54
CA PRO A 51 -29.01 -15.35 -12.68
C PRO A 51 -29.59 -14.03 -13.20
N PRO A 52 -30.87 -13.77 -13.00
CA PRO A 52 -31.58 -12.67 -13.65
C PRO A 52 -30.96 -11.33 -13.25
N SER A 53 -30.59 -10.54 -14.23
CA SER A 53 -30.27 -9.13 -14.09
C SER A 53 -31.51 -8.42 -13.53
N SER A 54 -31.50 -8.02 -12.27
CA SER A 54 -32.53 -7.18 -11.66
C SER A 54 -32.39 -5.73 -12.18
N SER A 55 -32.83 -5.49 -13.38
CA SER A 55 -33.24 -4.16 -13.85
C SER A 55 -34.60 -3.88 -13.25
N GLY A 56 -34.67 -3.14 -12.16
CA GLY A 56 -35.98 -2.80 -11.61
C GLY A 56 -35.95 -1.92 -10.38
N LYS A 57 -36.21 -0.63 -10.60
CA LYS A 57 -36.89 0.32 -9.71
C LYS A 57 -36.25 0.69 -8.39
N SER A 58 -36.04 1.99 -8.24
CA SER A 58 -35.62 2.77 -7.08
C SER A 58 -36.40 2.49 -5.78
N GLY A 59 -36.04 1.43 -5.11
CA GLY A 59 -36.17 1.21 -3.69
C GLY A 59 -34.77 0.89 -3.22
N GLN A 60 -33.97 1.92 -2.95
CA GLN A 60 -32.53 1.77 -2.79
C GLN A 60 -32.22 0.92 -1.57
N ARG A 61 -31.77 -0.31 -1.80
CA ARG A 61 -31.09 -1.06 -0.74
C ARG A 61 -29.84 -0.27 -0.30
N PRO A 62 -29.50 -0.26 0.99
CA PRO A 62 -28.26 0.37 1.43
C PRO A 62 -27.05 -0.29 0.76
N LEU A 63 -26.09 0.54 0.31
CA LEU A 63 -24.76 0.06 -0.08
C LEU A 63 -24.02 -0.41 1.17
N VAL A 64 -23.50 -1.61 1.13
CA VAL A 64 -22.77 -2.22 2.22
C VAL A 64 -21.27 -2.05 2.02
N ILE A 65 -20.59 -1.43 2.98
CA ILE A 65 -19.14 -1.20 2.97
C ILE A 65 -18.49 -2.14 3.98
N ALA A 66 -17.67 -3.08 3.49
CA ALA A 66 -16.86 -3.93 4.35
C ALA A 66 -15.65 -3.18 4.91
N THR A 67 -15.39 -3.34 6.20
CA THR A 67 -14.27 -2.72 6.90
C THR A 67 -13.76 -3.61 8.03
N ARG A 68 -12.52 -3.38 8.46
CA ARG A 68 -11.94 -4.04 9.64
C ARG A 68 -12.42 -3.35 10.93
N PRO A 69 -12.43 -4.05 12.08
CA PRO A 69 -12.94 -3.50 13.35
C PRO A 69 -12.02 -2.48 14.01
N SER A 70 -10.79 -2.25 13.47
CA SER A 70 -9.84 -1.29 14.06
C SER A 70 -10.33 0.15 13.93
N LYS A 71 -10.03 0.99 14.93
CA LYS A 71 -10.39 2.43 14.91
C LYS A 71 -9.92 3.13 13.62
N LEU A 72 -8.72 2.79 13.14
CA LEU A 72 -8.17 3.38 11.91
C LEU A 72 -8.98 2.97 10.69
N ALA A 73 -9.35 1.70 10.55
CA ALA A 73 -10.16 1.22 9.43
C ALA A 73 -11.55 1.87 9.43
N LYS A 74 -12.18 1.98 10.59
CA LYS A 74 -13.47 2.66 10.74
C LYS A 74 -13.39 4.13 10.34
N GLU A 75 -12.32 4.83 10.73
CA GLU A 75 -12.10 6.22 10.33
C GLU A 75 -11.90 6.37 8.82
N GLN A 76 -11.15 5.45 8.20
CA GLN A 76 -11.00 5.42 6.74
C GLN A 76 -12.34 5.16 6.04
N THR A 77 -13.14 4.24 6.56
CA THR A 77 -14.49 3.96 6.03
C THR A 77 -15.41 5.18 6.17
N ARG A 78 -15.36 5.88 7.31
CA ARG A 78 -16.12 7.12 7.53
C ARG A 78 -15.75 8.20 6.50
N GLN A 79 -14.46 8.34 6.16
CA GLN A 79 -14.01 9.28 5.13
C GLN A 79 -14.59 8.92 3.75
N VAL A 80 -14.58 7.63 3.39
CA VAL A 80 -15.20 7.14 2.14
C VAL A 80 -16.70 7.43 2.13
N GLN A 81 -17.40 7.12 3.22
CA GLN A 81 -18.84 7.39 3.35
C GLN A 81 -19.17 8.87 3.15
N GLN A 82 -18.40 9.77 3.77
CA GLN A 82 -18.60 11.20 3.64
C GLN A 82 -18.43 11.69 2.20
N LEU A 83 -17.41 11.19 1.49
CA LEU A 83 -17.16 11.55 0.10
C LEU A 83 -18.27 11.01 -0.81
N LEU A 84 -18.72 9.77 -0.62
CA LEU A 84 -19.82 9.18 -1.38
C LEU A 84 -21.13 9.97 -1.20
N LEU A 85 -21.47 10.31 0.05
CA LEU A 85 -22.67 11.10 0.35
C LEU A 85 -22.59 12.50 -0.27
N ALA A 86 -21.43 13.15 -0.21
CA ALA A 86 -21.21 14.45 -0.84
C ALA A 86 -21.34 14.38 -2.37
N ALA A 87 -20.77 13.34 -2.99
CA ALA A 87 -20.86 13.14 -4.44
C ALA A 87 -22.32 12.84 -4.89
N ALA A 88 -23.05 12.02 -4.13
CA ALA A 88 -24.47 11.73 -4.40
C ALA A 88 -25.35 12.98 -4.26
N GLN A 89 -25.09 13.80 -3.22
CA GLN A 89 -25.83 15.05 -3.01
C GLN A 89 -25.66 16.04 -4.18
N LEU A 90 -24.49 16.09 -4.80
CA LEU A 90 -24.24 16.93 -5.98
C LEU A 90 -25.03 16.47 -7.21
N LYS A 91 -25.51 15.22 -7.23
CA LYS A 91 -26.32 14.62 -8.30
C LYS A 91 -27.80 14.52 -7.95
N ASP A 92 -28.25 15.09 -6.84
CA ASP A 92 -29.62 14.92 -6.31
C ASP A 92 -29.99 13.44 -6.07
N GLU A 93 -29.01 12.58 -5.80
CA GLU A 93 -29.23 11.17 -5.53
C GLU A 93 -29.29 10.91 -4.02
N GLN A 94 -30.27 10.09 -3.58
CA GLN A 94 -30.32 9.62 -2.20
C GLN A 94 -29.53 8.32 -2.08
N LEU A 95 -28.45 8.35 -1.31
CA LEU A 95 -27.59 7.20 -1.05
C LEU A 95 -27.72 6.76 0.42
N GLN A 96 -28.07 5.49 0.64
CA GLN A 96 -28.04 4.88 1.96
C GLN A 96 -26.80 4.00 2.08
N LEU A 97 -26.02 4.21 3.15
CA LEU A 97 -24.78 3.48 3.40
C LEU A 97 -24.89 2.69 4.70
N SER A 98 -24.41 1.47 4.69
CA SER A 98 -24.25 0.62 5.86
C SER A 98 -22.85 0.07 5.94
N THR A 99 -22.45 -0.45 7.09
CA THR A 99 -21.09 -0.94 7.33
C THR A 99 -21.12 -2.38 7.81
N LEU A 100 -20.34 -3.25 7.18
CA LEU A 100 -20.10 -4.64 7.60
C LEU A 100 -18.69 -4.74 8.20
N GLU A 101 -18.63 -4.96 9.53
CA GLU A 101 -17.34 -5.12 10.21
C GLU A 101 -16.89 -6.58 10.16
N LEU A 102 -15.69 -6.82 9.60
CA LEU A 102 -15.10 -8.15 9.48
C LEU A 102 -13.68 -8.16 10.07
N ALA A 103 -13.45 -9.06 11.02
CA ALA A 103 -12.11 -9.28 11.56
C ALA A 103 -11.30 -10.12 10.55
N SER A 104 -10.12 -9.62 10.16
CA SER A 104 -9.22 -10.35 9.29
C SER A 104 -8.35 -11.34 10.06
N ARG A 105 -7.73 -12.30 9.34
CA ARG A 105 -6.72 -13.20 9.93
C ARG A 105 -5.58 -12.43 10.58
N GLY A 106 -5.18 -11.30 9.99
CA GLY A 106 -4.16 -10.42 10.55
C GLY A 106 -4.57 -9.74 11.86
N ASP A 107 -5.88 -9.55 12.10
CA ASP A 107 -6.42 -9.01 13.35
C ASP A 107 -6.50 -10.07 14.45
N THR A 108 -6.90 -11.29 14.10
CA THR A 108 -7.20 -12.37 15.05
C THR A 108 -5.97 -13.18 15.44
N THR A 109 -5.01 -13.37 14.51
CA THR A 109 -3.83 -14.21 14.77
C THR A 109 -2.73 -13.40 15.43
N GLN A 110 -2.46 -13.70 16.69
CA GLN A 110 -1.37 -13.12 17.48
C GLN A 110 -0.23 -14.14 17.63
N GLY A 111 1.01 -13.64 17.84
CA GLY A 111 2.17 -14.50 18.12
C GLY A 111 2.91 -15.04 16.91
N VAL A 112 2.35 -14.99 15.69
CA VAL A 112 3.04 -15.37 14.45
C VAL A 112 3.44 -14.14 13.63
N SER A 113 4.50 -14.27 12.82
CA SER A 113 4.95 -13.15 11.98
C SER A 113 3.90 -12.84 10.89
N LEU A 114 3.79 -11.57 10.46
CA LEU A 114 2.92 -11.21 9.33
C LEU A 114 3.32 -11.97 8.05
N ARG A 115 4.58 -12.31 7.92
CA ARG A 115 5.11 -13.05 6.77
C ARG A 115 4.54 -14.46 6.70
N SER A 116 4.40 -15.14 7.83
CA SER A 116 3.82 -16.49 7.88
C SER A 116 2.32 -16.53 7.62
N LEU A 117 1.62 -15.39 7.74
CA LEU A 117 0.21 -15.27 7.40
C LEU A 117 -0.03 -15.08 5.89
N GLY A 118 1.03 -14.77 5.14
CA GLY A 118 0.96 -14.56 3.70
C GLY A 118 0.41 -13.20 3.27
N SER A 119 0.40 -12.99 1.96
CA SER A 119 -0.21 -11.82 1.34
C SER A 119 -1.73 -11.90 1.48
N GLY A 120 -2.38 -10.77 1.78
CA GLY A 120 -3.85 -10.73 1.97
C GLY A 120 -4.32 -11.01 3.40
N ALA A 121 -3.42 -11.17 4.37
CA ALA A 121 -3.80 -11.40 5.77
C ALA A 121 -4.78 -10.38 6.36
N PHE A 122 -4.89 -9.19 5.75
CA PHE A 122 -5.78 -8.11 6.16
C PHE A 122 -6.90 -7.79 5.17
N THR A 123 -6.97 -8.49 4.02
CA THR A 123 -7.93 -8.15 2.97
C THR A 123 -8.83 -9.31 2.58
N GLU A 124 -8.40 -10.57 2.76
CA GLU A 124 -9.06 -11.75 2.20
C GLU A 124 -10.53 -11.89 2.64
N GLU A 125 -10.85 -11.68 3.91
CA GLU A 125 -12.20 -11.78 4.43
C GLU A 125 -13.11 -10.67 3.86
N LEU A 126 -12.55 -9.47 3.65
CA LEU A 126 -13.26 -8.35 3.03
C LEU A 126 -13.46 -8.60 1.53
N ASP A 127 -12.43 -9.11 0.85
CA ASP A 127 -12.47 -9.47 -0.57
C ASP A 127 -13.55 -10.55 -0.82
N GLN A 128 -13.65 -11.55 0.06
CA GLN A 128 -14.68 -12.59 -0.03
C GLN A 128 -16.08 -12.02 0.20
N ALA A 129 -16.25 -11.07 1.12
CA ALA A 129 -17.53 -10.41 1.34
C ALA A 129 -17.99 -9.63 0.11
N VAL A 130 -17.05 -8.97 -0.60
CA VAL A 130 -17.36 -8.24 -1.84
C VAL A 130 -17.68 -9.20 -2.98
N LEU A 131 -16.89 -10.27 -3.16
CA LEU A 131 -17.10 -11.27 -4.21
C LEU A 131 -18.42 -12.03 -4.03
N SER A 132 -18.81 -12.34 -2.79
CA SER A 132 -20.06 -13.03 -2.49
C SER A 132 -21.30 -12.13 -2.55
N GLY A 133 -21.13 -10.80 -2.67
CA GLY A 133 -22.23 -9.85 -2.61
C GLY A 133 -22.75 -9.53 -1.20
N ALA A 134 -22.08 -10.02 -0.15
CA ALA A 134 -22.38 -9.63 1.24
C ALA A 134 -22.00 -8.17 1.52
N ALA A 135 -21.05 -7.62 0.74
CA ALA A 135 -20.73 -6.21 0.68
C ALA A 135 -20.64 -5.76 -0.78
N ASP A 136 -20.87 -4.47 -1.03
CA ASP A 136 -20.74 -3.88 -2.35
C ASP A 136 -19.32 -3.39 -2.62
N MET A 137 -18.64 -2.97 -1.57
CA MET A 137 -17.27 -2.49 -1.61
C MET A 137 -16.54 -2.73 -0.29
N SER A 138 -15.21 -2.65 -0.32
CA SER A 138 -14.35 -2.74 0.87
C SER A 138 -13.35 -1.59 0.91
N VAL A 139 -13.01 -1.14 2.12
CA VAL A 139 -12.07 -0.03 2.35
C VAL A 139 -10.78 -0.53 2.96
N HIS A 140 -9.66 -0.16 2.34
CA HIS A 140 -8.34 -0.64 2.71
C HIS A 140 -7.30 0.46 2.85
N SER A 141 -6.37 0.28 3.77
CA SER A 141 -5.05 0.90 3.66
C SER A 141 -4.28 0.18 2.56
N LEU A 142 -3.94 0.82 1.46
CA LEU A 142 -3.35 0.15 0.29
C LEU A 142 -2.01 -0.54 0.55
N LYS A 143 -1.27 -0.10 1.58
CA LYS A 143 -0.06 -0.78 2.05
C LYS A 143 -0.28 -2.23 2.52
N ASP A 144 -1.52 -2.57 2.88
CA ASP A 144 -1.91 -3.89 3.37
C ASP A 144 -2.49 -4.77 2.25
N CYS A 145 -2.74 -4.18 1.06
CA CYS A 145 -3.27 -4.88 -0.09
C CYS A 145 -2.18 -5.64 -0.86
N PRO A 146 -2.48 -6.84 -1.38
CA PRO A 146 -1.56 -7.57 -2.25
C PRO A 146 -1.32 -6.83 -3.57
N ALA A 147 -0.20 -7.13 -4.25
CA ALA A 147 0.13 -6.51 -5.55
C ALA A 147 -0.98 -6.76 -6.58
N ALA A 148 -1.51 -7.98 -6.63
CA ALA A 148 -2.65 -8.36 -7.46
C ALA A 148 -3.87 -8.62 -6.57
N LEU A 149 -5.00 -8.01 -6.90
CA LEU A 149 -6.29 -8.30 -6.27
C LEU A 149 -6.79 -9.69 -6.69
N ALA A 150 -7.76 -10.22 -5.97
CA ALA A 150 -8.45 -11.43 -6.38
C ALA A 150 -9.17 -11.21 -7.72
N PRO A 151 -9.25 -12.23 -8.60
CA PRO A 151 -10.02 -12.13 -9.83
C PRO A 151 -11.47 -11.70 -9.56
N GLY A 152 -11.98 -10.79 -10.39
CA GLY A 152 -13.33 -10.22 -10.23
C GLY A 152 -13.37 -8.97 -9.34
N LEU A 153 -12.26 -8.59 -8.71
CA LEU A 153 -12.16 -7.35 -7.94
C LEU A 153 -11.40 -6.26 -8.68
N LEU A 154 -11.82 -5.02 -8.47
CA LEU A 154 -11.21 -3.80 -9.00
C LEU A 154 -10.91 -2.82 -7.87
N LEU A 155 -9.73 -2.22 -7.86
CA LEU A 155 -9.43 -1.02 -7.07
C LEU A 155 -10.06 0.17 -7.81
N ALA A 156 -11.28 0.52 -7.46
CA ALA A 156 -12.08 1.48 -8.20
C ALA A 156 -11.87 2.93 -7.74
N ALA A 157 -11.40 3.15 -6.51
CA ALA A 157 -11.07 4.49 -6.05
C ALA A 157 -9.82 4.52 -5.18
N CYS A 158 -9.05 5.60 -5.34
CA CYS A 158 -7.98 5.99 -4.44
C CYS A 158 -8.29 7.37 -3.88
N LEU A 159 -8.45 7.51 -2.56
CA LEU A 159 -8.64 8.82 -1.95
C LEU A 159 -7.36 9.66 -2.00
N PRO A 160 -7.45 10.99 -1.90
CA PRO A 160 -6.28 11.85 -1.76
C PRO A 160 -5.31 11.28 -0.73
N ARG A 161 -4.07 11.14 -1.14
CA ARG A 161 -3.03 10.51 -0.33
C ARG A 161 -2.72 11.37 0.90
N ALA A 162 -2.69 10.80 2.09
CA ALA A 162 -2.27 11.47 3.31
C ALA A 162 -0.74 11.30 3.56
N ASP A 163 -0.11 12.03 4.49
CA ASP A 163 1.35 12.12 4.75
C ASP A 163 2.15 10.78 4.68
N PRO A 164 3.15 10.56 3.76
CA PRO A 164 3.93 9.33 3.63
C PRO A 164 4.93 9.08 4.75
N ARG A 165 5.23 10.08 5.49
CA ARG A 165 6.36 10.02 6.40
C ARG A 165 6.10 9.03 7.52
N ASP A 166 7.15 8.43 7.94
CA ASP A 166 7.21 7.69 9.17
C ASP A 166 7.60 8.64 10.32
N VAL A 167 6.97 8.49 11.46
CA VAL A 167 7.20 9.29 12.67
C VAL A 167 7.84 8.41 13.73
N LEU A 168 8.91 8.90 14.32
CA LEU A 168 9.52 8.29 15.49
C LEU A 168 8.69 8.65 16.74
N ILE A 169 8.30 7.66 17.49
CA ILE A 169 7.72 7.80 18.83
C ILE A 169 8.74 7.31 19.83
N ALA A 170 9.40 8.23 20.49
CA ALA A 170 10.42 7.96 21.51
C ALA A 170 10.32 9.01 22.61
N PRO A 171 10.13 8.65 23.89
CA PRO A 171 10.02 9.63 24.98
C PRO A 171 11.32 10.40 25.24
N GLU A 172 12.46 9.79 24.96
CA GLU A 172 13.78 10.25 25.39
C GLU A 172 14.70 10.69 24.22
N ALA A 173 14.17 10.67 22.96
CA ALA A 173 14.98 11.00 21.78
C ALA A 173 14.10 11.70 20.71
N THR A 174 14.71 12.57 19.93
CA THR A 174 14.08 13.24 18.79
C THR A 174 14.43 12.58 17.46
N SER A 175 15.47 11.77 17.43
CA SER A 175 15.90 11.00 16.27
C SER A 175 16.38 9.59 16.66
N LEU A 176 16.42 8.68 15.69
CA LEU A 176 16.96 7.32 15.92
C LEU A 176 18.44 7.35 16.30
N GLY A 177 19.19 8.35 15.81
CA GLY A 177 20.61 8.50 16.11
C GLY A 177 20.92 8.90 17.55
N GLU A 178 19.95 9.51 18.25
CA GLU A 178 20.08 9.91 19.66
C GLU A 178 19.76 8.79 20.65
N LEU A 179 19.18 7.69 20.16
CA LEU A 179 18.91 6.54 21.01
C LEU A 179 20.20 5.88 21.45
N VAL A 180 20.29 5.55 22.74
CA VAL A 180 21.48 4.89 23.28
C VAL A 180 21.69 3.50 22.67
N PRO A 181 22.96 3.03 22.50
CA PRO A 181 23.24 1.71 21.97
C PRO A 181 22.48 0.61 22.72
N GLY A 182 21.93 -0.35 21.98
CA GLY A 182 21.10 -1.41 22.52
C GLY A 182 19.63 -1.03 22.74
N SER A 183 19.22 0.22 22.48
CA SER A 183 17.82 0.62 22.59
C SER A 183 16.92 -0.24 21.70
N ARG A 184 15.80 -0.70 22.27
CA ARG A 184 14.80 -1.53 21.58
C ARG A 184 13.86 -0.66 20.76
N VAL A 185 13.89 -0.81 19.42
CA VAL A 185 13.00 -0.13 18.48
C VAL A 185 11.98 -1.11 17.92
N GLY A 186 10.70 -0.88 18.24
CA GLY A 186 9.62 -1.78 17.89
C GLY A 186 9.10 -1.55 16.48
N THR A 187 9.14 -2.57 15.62
CA THR A 187 8.44 -2.59 14.32
C THR A 187 8.19 -4.01 13.83
N SER A 188 7.09 -4.23 13.11
CA SER A 188 6.84 -5.48 12.35
C SER A 188 6.96 -5.27 10.84
N SER A 189 7.34 -4.06 10.40
CA SER A 189 7.58 -3.78 8.99
C SER A 189 9.01 -4.17 8.62
N SER A 190 9.17 -5.16 7.72
CA SER A 190 10.48 -5.56 7.19
C SER A 190 11.21 -4.38 6.54
N ARG A 191 10.48 -3.53 5.82
CA ARG A 191 11.00 -2.30 5.22
C ARG A 191 11.65 -1.37 6.24
N ARG A 192 10.95 -1.10 7.35
CA ARG A 192 11.49 -0.25 8.43
C ARG A 192 12.63 -0.93 9.15
N ALA A 193 12.47 -2.21 9.46
CA ALA A 193 13.48 -3.00 10.16
C ALA A 193 14.83 -3.00 9.42
N ALA A 194 14.82 -3.29 8.12
CA ALA A 194 16.03 -3.30 7.30
C ALA A 194 16.72 -1.92 7.25
N GLN A 195 15.96 -0.85 7.05
CA GLN A 195 16.51 0.51 7.02
C GLN A 195 17.07 0.94 8.38
N ILE A 196 16.40 0.60 9.50
CA ILE A 196 16.90 0.91 10.85
C ILE A 196 18.20 0.14 11.11
N LYS A 197 18.23 -1.17 10.84
CA LYS A 197 19.43 -1.99 11.01
C LYS A 197 20.60 -1.49 10.16
N HIS A 198 20.32 -1.08 8.92
CA HIS A 198 21.32 -0.55 8.00
C HIS A 198 21.94 0.75 8.50
N SER A 199 21.09 1.71 8.90
CA SER A 199 21.53 3.07 9.25
C SER A 199 21.95 3.23 10.72
N PHE A 200 21.41 2.38 11.60
CA PHE A 200 21.59 2.45 13.04
C PHE A 200 21.90 1.06 13.63
N PRO A 201 23.03 0.44 13.24
CA PRO A 201 23.36 -0.94 13.62
C PRO A 201 23.56 -1.14 15.14
N HIS A 202 23.69 -0.05 15.89
CA HIS A 202 23.76 -0.07 17.35
C HIS A 202 22.39 -0.26 18.04
N LEU A 203 21.28 -0.17 17.28
CA LEU A 203 19.93 -0.33 17.81
C LEU A 203 19.43 -1.76 17.68
N GLN A 204 18.59 -2.20 18.62
CA GLN A 204 17.97 -3.50 18.61
C GLN A 204 16.54 -3.42 18.04
N VAL A 205 16.34 -3.90 16.82
CA VAL A 205 15.00 -3.96 16.22
C VAL A 205 14.24 -5.16 16.78
N VAL A 206 13.06 -4.90 17.36
CA VAL A 206 12.20 -5.92 17.95
C VAL A 206 10.83 -5.94 17.29
N GLN A 207 10.19 -7.10 17.24
CA GLN A 207 8.85 -7.28 16.70
C GLN A 207 7.82 -6.50 17.54
N LEU A 208 7.03 -5.65 16.87
CA LEU A 208 5.94 -4.89 17.48
C LEU A 208 4.68 -5.00 16.64
N ARG A 209 3.71 -5.78 17.09
CA ARG A 209 2.39 -5.96 16.48
C ARG A 209 1.29 -5.21 17.23
N GLY A 210 0.10 -5.22 16.65
CA GLY A 210 -1.09 -4.60 17.20
C GLY A 210 -1.46 -3.28 16.50
N ASN A 211 -2.57 -2.70 16.92
CA ASN A 211 -3.02 -1.40 16.45
C ASN A 211 -2.17 -0.26 17.05
N VAL A 212 -2.44 0.98 16.63
CA VAL A 212 -1.68 2.15 17.09
C VAL A 212 -1.73 2.28 18.61
N ASP A 213 -2.91 2.13 19.22
CA ASP A 213 -3.09 2.27 20.68
C ASP A 213 -2.24 1.27 21.46
N SER A 214 -2.23 -0.01 21.04
CA SER A 214 -1.44 -1.06 21.70
C SER A 214 0.06 -0.81 21.56
N ARG A 215 0.53 -0.33 20.40
CA ARG A 215 1.96 0.02 20.19
C ARG A 215 2.38 1.21 21.04
N LEU A 216 1.54 2.24 21.15
CA LEU A 216 1.78 3.36 22.05
C LEU A 216 1.77 2.92 23.53
N GLY A 217 0.94 1.94 23.87
CA GLY A 217 0.93 1.31 25.19
C GLY A 217 2.28 0.70 25.56
N ARG A 218 2.94 0.02 24.61
CA ARG A 218 4.27 -0.59 24.80
C ARG A 218 5.40 0.45 25.04
N ILE A 219 5.26 1.65 24.46
CA ILE A 219 6.15 2.78 24.76
C ILE A 219 5.88 3.31 26.16
N ARG A 220 4.59 3.53 26.52
CA ARG A 220 4.21 4.05 27.84
C ARG A 220 4.62 3.11 28.99
N SER A 221 4.55 1.81 28.79
CA SER A 221 5.00 0.79 29.74
C SER A 221 6.51 0.61 29.77
N ARG A 222 7.28 1.33 28.95
CA ARG A 222 8.76 1.21 28.80
C ARG A 222 9.23 -0.19 28.39
N ASP A 223 8.36 -0.99 27.81
CA ASP A 223 8.71 -2.30 27.27
C ASP A 223 9.62 -2.19 26.03
N ILE A 224 9.46 -1.11 25.26
CA ILE A 224 10.35 -0.71 24.16
C ILE A 224 10.70 0.77 24.28
N GLY A 225 11.91 1.14 23.87
CA GLY A 225 12.39 2.53 23.93
C GLY A 225 11.81 3.42 22.85
N ALA A 226 11.53 2.87 21.67
CA ALA A 226 11.03 3.62 20.54
C ALA A 226 10.18 2.74 19.60
N THR A 227 9.37 3.40 18.77
CA THR A 227 8.68 2.79 17.62
C THR A 227 8.55 3.78 16.48
N VAL A 228 8.38 3.26 15.26
CA VAL A 228 8.16 4.07 14.06
C VAL A 228 6.75 3.76 13.53
N LEU A 229 5.94 4.81 13.41
CA LEU A 229 4.56 4.73 12.94
C LEU A 229 4.33 5.64 11.74
N ALA A 230 3.34 5.33 10.91
CA ALA A 230 2.96 6.17 9.78
C ALA A 230 2.23 7.43 10.27
N ALA A 231 2.68 8.60 9.85
CA ALA A 231 2.08 9.90 10.18
C ALA A 231 0.59 9.95 9.84
N ALA A 232 0.21 9.45 8.66
CA ALA A 232 -1.19 9.36 8.23
C ALA A 232 -2.11 8.62 9.22
N GLY A 233 -1.62 7.53 9.82
CA GLY A 233 -2.38 6.79 10.82
C GLY A 233 -2.56 7.56 12.13
N LEU A 234 -1.51 8.27 12.56
CA LEU A 234 -1.54 9.10 13.78
C LEU A 234 -2.46 10.31 13.61
N LYS A 235 -2.39 10.99 12.45
CA LYS A 235 -3.27 12.13 12.11
C LYS A 235 -4.74 11.72 12.06
N ARG A 236 -5.07 10.62 11.37
CA ARG A 236 -6.45 10.10 11.29
C ARG A 236 -7.04 9.72 12.65
N LEU A 237 -6.21 9.29 13.59
CA LEU A 237 -6.64 8.96 14.94
C LEU A 237 -6.61 10.15 15.91
N GLY A 238 -6.24 11.35 15.46
CA GLY A 238 -6.12 12.53 16.30
C GLY A 238 -5.00 12.44 17.36
N VAL A 239 -4.03 11.55 17.16
CA VAL A 239 -2.87 11.38 18.06
C VAL A 239 -1.80 12.42 17.77
N MET A 240 -1.81 12.98 16.57
CA MET A 240 -0.87 14.00 16.09
C MET A 240 -1.67 15.15 15.46
N ASN A 241 -1.30 16.39 15.75
CA ASN A 241 -1.97 17.56 15.21
C ASN A 241 -1.71 17.71 13.70
N SER A 242 -2.68 18.28 12.97
CA SER A 242 -2.59 18.54 11.54
C SER A 242 -1.50 19.55 11.18
N ASP A 243 -1.15 20.43 12.11
CA ASP A 243 -0.30 21.62 11.86
C ASP A 243 1.21 21.35 12.07
N GLU A 244 1.58 20.20 12.61
CA GLU A 244 2.99 19.82 12.76
C GLU A 244 3.52 19.19 11.47
N GLY A 245 3.95 20.06 10.54
CA GLY A 245 4.76 19.70 9.37
C GLY A 245 3.94 19.48 8.09
N ASP A 246 4.33 20.30 7.15
CA ASP A 246 3.88 20.34 5.77
C ASP A 246 3.80 18.96 5.12
N THR A 247 2.63 18.69 4.67
CA THR A 247 2.05 17.85 3.63
C THR A 247 2.86 16.80 2.92
N THR A 248 2.19 15.74 2.61
CA THR A 248 2.24 14.67 1.63
C THR A 248 2.75 13.34 2.17
N ALA A 249 2.13 12.50 2.15
CA ALA A 249 1.20 11.47 1.95
C ALA A 249 1.66 10.00 1.86
N THR A 250 1.80 9.15 2.88
CA THR A 250 1.71 7.69 2.79
C THR A 250 0.46 7.16 3.41
N GLY A 251 -0.54 7.14 3.10
CA GLY A 251 -1.73 6.54 3.60
C GLY A 251 -2.78 6.61 2.52
N ALA A 252 -2.46 6.08 1.35
CA ALA A 252 -3.45 5.93 0.32
C ALA A 252 -4.51 4.96 0.86
N VAL A 253 -5.75 5.46 0.91
CA VAL A 253 -6.94 4.67 1.17
C VAL A 253 -7.49 4.26 -0.18
N GLY A 254 -7.66 2.96 -0.39
CA GLY A 254 -8.29 2.40 -1.59
C GLY A 254 -9.64 1.81 -1.29
N VAL A 255 -10.52 1.89 -2.27
CA VAL A 255 -11.83 1.24 -2.25
C VAL A 255 -11.89 0.21 -3.35
N VAL A 256 -12.17 -1.02 -2.97
CA VAL A 256 -12.24 -2.18 -3.87
C VAL A 256 -13.71 -2.58 -4.01
N CYS A 257 -14.15 -2.87 -5.22
CA CYS A 257 -15.48 -3.40 -5.52
C CYS A 257 -15.39 -4.53 -6.55
N ARG A 258 -16.53 -5.12 -6.92
CA ARG A 258 -16.60 -6.05 -8.04
C ARG A 258 -16.34 -5.30 -9.35
N ALA A 259 -15.57 -5.92 -10.25
CA ALA A 259 -15.18 -5.31 -11.52
C ALA A 259 -16.36 -5.19 -12.50
N ASP A 260 -17.39 -6.01 -12.35
CA ASP A 260 -18.61 -6.06 -13.18
C ASP A 260 -19.77 -5.22 -12.61
N ASP A 261 -19.58 -4.56 -11.46
CA ASP A 261 -20.60 -3.68 -10.86
C ASP A 261 -20.42 -2.24 -11.35
N GLU A 262 -20.83 -1.98 -12.59
CA GLU A 262 -20.67 -0.68 -13.27
C GLU A 262 -21.24 0.49 -12.44
N TRP A 263 -22.33 0.26 -11.70
CA TRP A 263 -22.94 1.32 -10.88
C TRP A 263 -22.04 1.70 -9.70
N VAL A 264 -21.52 0.71 -8.97
CA VAL A 264 -20.59 0.96 -7.85
C VAL A 264 -19.29 1.56 -8.37
N VAL A 265 -18.76 1.06 -9.48
CA VAL A 265 -17.56 1.63 -10.14
C VAL A 265 -17.78 3.12 -10.47
N GLY A 266 -18.92 3.48 -11.06
CA GLY A 266 -19.24 4.88 -11.39
C GLY A 266 -19.40 5.79 -10.17
N LEU A 267 -19.89 5.26 -9.04
CA LEU A 267 -19.94 6.00 -7.78
C LEU A 267 -18.53 6.23 -7.20
N LEU A 268 -17.68 5.21 -7.27
CA LEU A 268 -16.31 5.27 -6.74
C LEU A 268 -15.39 6.14 -7.59
N ASP A 269 -15.57 6.17 -8.90
CA ASP A 269 -14.84 7.08 -9.79
C ASP A 269 -15.05 8.54 -9.40
N ALA A 270 -16.27 8.92 -8.99
CA ALA A 270 -16.59 10.28 -8.57
C ALA A 270 -15.82 10.76 -7.31
N ILE A 271 -15.30 9.85 -6.52
CA ILE A 271 -14.52 10.15 -5.30
C ILE A 271 -13.03 9.82 -5.45
N SER A 272 -12.63 9.30 -6.60
CA SER A 272 -11.24 8.90 -6.83
C SER A 272 -10.36 10.11 -7.16
N HIS A 273 -9.21 10.19 -6.48
CA HIS A 273 -8.21 11.23 -6.74
C HIS A 273 -7.21 10.75 -7.79
N ARG A 274 -7.29 11.32 -8.99
CA ARG A 274 -6.49 10.91 -10.15
C ARG A 274 -5.00 10.82 -9.87
N GLY A 275 -4.39 11.84 -9.26
CA GLY A 275 -2.95 11.83 -8.96
C GLY A 275 -2.56 10.65 -8.06
N THR A 276 -3.34 10.40 -7.00
CA THR A 276 -3.11 9.25 -6.11
C THR A 276 -3.34 7.92 -6.83
N ALA A 277 -4.31 7.82 -7.75
CA ALA A 277 -4.55 6.60 -8.53
C ALA A 277 -3.35 6.28 -9.42
N LEU A 278 -2.76 7.27 -10.11
CA LEU A 278 -1.54 7.11 -10.91
C LEU A 278 -0.34 6.70 -10.05
N GLU A 279 -0.15 7.34 -8.90
CA GLU A 279 0.90 6.96 -7.95
C GLU A 279 0.76 5.51 -7.50
N VAL A 280 -0.44 5.11 -7.09
CA VAL A 280 -0.74 3.74 -6.65
C VAL A 280 -0.57 2.73 -7.78
N ALA A 281 -0.96 3.06 -9.00
CA ALA A 281 -0.75 2.20 -10.17
C ALA A 281 0.74 1.93 -10.40
N ALA A 282 1.59 2.96 -10.36
CA ALA A 282 3.03 2.83 -10.48
C ALA A 282 3.64 1.99 -9.33
N GLU A 283 3.27 2.27 -8.07
CA GLU A 283 3.78 1.54 -6.90
C GLU A 283 3.39 0.06 -6.93
N ARG A 284 2.14 -0.26 -7.32
CA ARG A 284 1.66 -1.65 -7.44
C ARG A 284 2.32 -2.38 -8.61
N ALA A 285 2.52 -1.71 -9.74
CA ALA A 285 3.25 -2.26 -10.89
C ALA A 285 4.72 -2.53 -10.54
N CYS A 286 5.36 -1.63 -9.77
CA CYS A 286 6.71 -1.83 -9.26
C CYS A 286 6.77 -3.09 -8.38
N LEU A 287 5.84 -3.25 -7.44
CA LEU A 287 5.77 -4.45 -6.61
C LEU A 287 5.53 -5.71 -7.45
N ALA A 288 4.59 -5.67 -8.40
CA ALA A 288 4.28 -6.81 -9.25
C ALA A 288 5.50 -7.26 -10.07
N ALA A 289 6.23 -6.32 -10.67
CA ALA A 289 7.45 -6.60 -11.43
C ALA A 289 8.60 -7.09 -10.55
N LEU A 290 8.77 -6.51 -9.35
CA LEU A 290 9.72 -6.95 -8.34
C LEU A 290 9.46 -8.43 -7.96
N LEU A 291 8.20 -8.82 -7.80
CA LEU A 291 7.79 -10.19 -7.49
C LEU A 291 7.79 -11.14 -8.69
N GLY A 292 8.09 -10.67 -9.88
CA GLY A 292 8.24 -11.52 -11.08
C GLY A 292 7.03 -11.61 -11.98
N GLY A 293 6.13 -10.63 -11.94
CA GLY A 293 4.99 -10.49 -12.86
C GLY A 293 4.07 -11.71 -12.91
N GLY A 294 2.88 -11.64 -12.45
CA GLY A 294 1.75 -12.56 -12.67
C GLY A 294 1.94 -14.05 -12.32
N GLY A 295 1.18 -14.53 -11.36
CA GLY A 295 1.08 -15.97 -11.05
C GLY A 295 0.75 -16.25 -9.57
N ALA A 296 0.51 -17.52 -9.26
CA ALA A 296 0.17 -18.01 -7.92
C ALA A 296 1.21 -17.66 -6.84
N CYS A 297 2.46 -17.39 -7.24
CA CYS A 297 3.55 -17.01 -6.34
C CYS A 297 3.31 -15.63 -5.66
N GLN A 298 2.54 -14.73 -6.27
CA GLN A 298 2.28 -13.40 -5.69
C GLN A 298 1.36 -13.42 -4.46
N ARG A 299 0.54 -14.46 -4.31
CA ARG A 299 -0.44 -14.53 -3.22
C ARG A 299 0.07 -15.26 -1.98
N SER A 300 1.09 -16.10 -2.10
CA SER A 300 1.45 -17.06 -1.05
C SER A 300 2.76 -16.77 -0.32
N ALA A 301 3.63 -15.89 -0.83
CA ALA A 301 4.92 -15.63 -0.19
C ALA A 301 5.27 -14.14 -0.18
N PHE A 302 5.51 -13.58 1.00
CA PHE A 302 6.31 -12.38 1.12
C PHE A 302 7.75 -12.74 0.75
N PRO A 303 8.40 -12.04 -0.19
CA PRO A 303 9.79 -12.29 -0.51
C PRO A 303 10.68 -12.07 0.73
N ASP A 304 11.79 -12.84 0.81
CA ASP A 304 12.78 -12.68 1.89
C ASP A 304 13.62 -11.41 1.75
N ILE A 305 12.98 -10.35 1.30
CA ILE A 305 13.54 -9.01 1.14
C ILE A 305 12.66 -7.96 1.81
N ALA A 306 13.27 -6.86 2.15
CA ALA A 306 12.59 -5.60 2.45
C ALA A 306 12.53 -4.74 1.18
N TRP A 307 11.38 -4.16 0.89
CA TRP A 307 11.20 -3.33 -0.29
C TRP A 307 10.34 -2.12 0.03
N ALA A 308 10.50 -1.05 -0.74
CA ALA A 308 9.61 0.10 -0.77
C ALA A 308 9.58 0.68 -2.18
N CYS A 309 8.45 1.24 -2.53
CA CYS A 309 8.29 2.13 -3.66
C CYS A 309 7.37 3.27 -3.21
N HIS A 310 7.79 4.47 -3.49
CA HIS A 310 7.02 5.68 -3.25
C HIS A 310 7.09 6.54 -4.49
N THR A 311 5.94 7.02 -4.94
CA THR A 311 5.83 7.90 -6.08
C THR A 311 5.09 9.18 -5.70
N ARG A 312 5.36 10.25 -6.42
CA ARG A 312 4.66 11.52 -6.30
C ARG A 312 4.37 12.08 -7.68
N HIS A 313 3.10 12.18 -8.02
CA HIS A 313 2.63 12.78 -9.26
C HIS A 313 2.45 14.29 -9.10
N ASP A 314 3.03 15.05 -10.02
CA ASP A 314 2.80 16.48 -10.17
C ASP A 314 1.78 16.71 -11.30
N PRO A 315 0.56 17.16 -10.97
CA PRO A 315 -0.50 17.34 -11.96
C PRO A 315 -0.22 18.53 -12.91
N ASP A 316 0.58 19.51 -12.50
CA ASP A 316 0.85 20.69 -13.31
C ASP A 316 1.82 20.39 -14.46
N SER A 317 2.84 19.58 -14.18
CA SER A 317 3.82 19.14 -15.19
C SER A 317 3.52 17.79 -15.82
N ASN A 318 2.51 17.05 -15.31
CA ASN A 318 2.26 15.65 -15.66
C ASN A 318 3.53 14.78 -15.54
N THR A 319 4.27 14.98 -14.48
CA THR A 319 5.47 14.19 -14.19
C THR A 319 5.32 13.42 -12.88
N MET A 320 6.10 12.37 -12.74
CA MET A 320 6.15 11.55 -11.54
C MET A 320 7.58 11.42 -11.04
N ASP A 321 7.78 11.69 -9.76
CA ASP A 321 8.97 11.32 -9.03
C ASP A 321 8.80 9.91 -8.47
N LEU A 322 9.87 9.12 -8.45
CA LEU A 322 9.86 7.76 -7.93
C LEU A 322 11.07 7.55 -7.02
N ASP A 323 10.83 6.99 -5.85
CA ASP A 323 11.86 6.57 -4.89
C ASP A 323 11.57 5.13 -4.46
N CYS A 324 12.47 4.24 -4.78
CA CYS A 324 12.30 2.84 -4.47
C CYS A 324 13.57 2.22 -3.88
N LEU A 325 13.39 1.19 -3.06
CA LEU A 325 14.49 0.46 -2.45
C LEU A 325 14.20 -1.04 -2.35
N VAL A 326 15.28 -1.80 -2.33
CA VAL A 326 15.30 -3.22 -1.95
C VAL A 326 16.46 -3.47 -0.99
N ALA A 327 16.25 -4.29 0.02
CA ALA A 327 17.27 -4.65 0.99
C ALA A 327 17.08 -6.09 1.47
N ASP A 328 18.16 -6.70 1.97
CA ASP A 328 18.04 -7.91 2.78
C ASP A 328 17.37 -7.59 4.13
N LEU A 329 16.86 -8.62 4.81
CA LEU A 329 16.13 -8.43 6.06
C LEU A 329 17.01 -8.00 7.23
N GLU A 330 18.30 -8.26 7.13
CA GLU A 330 19.27 -7.87 8.14
C GLU A 330 19.83 -6.46 7.91
N GLY A 331 19.45 -5.82 6.77
CA GLY A 331 19.91 -4.48 6.43
C GLY A 331 21.39 -4.39 6.08
N LYS A 332 22.06 -5.51 5.78
CA LYS A 332 23.47 -5.52 5.38
C LYS A 332 23.64 -4.92 4.00
N GLU A 333 22.75 -5.27 3.09
CA GLU A 333 22.71 -4.76 1.73
C GLU A 333 21.41 -3.97 1.51
N LEU A 334 21.55 -2.75 1.06
CA LEU A 334 20.43 -1.86 0.74
C LEU A 334 20.72 -1.11 -0.55
N PHE A 335 19.86 -1.31 -1.54
CA PHE A 335 19.90 -0.61 -2.81
C PHE A 335 18.72 0.35 -2.88
N ARG A 336 18.98 1.60 -3.24
CA ARG A 336 17.97 2.64 -3.42
C ARG A 336 18.12 3.28 -4.77
N TYR A 337 17.02 3.48 -5.44
CA TYR A 337 16.94 4.15 -6.71
C TYR A 337 15.93 5.29 -6.63
N THR A 338 16.34 6.47 -7.10
CA THR A 338 15.47 7.66 -7.12
C THR A 338 15.51 8.25 -8.52
N GLU A 339 14.34 8.54 -9.07
CA GLU A 339 14.15 9.16 -10.37
C GLU A 339 13.19 10.34 -10.23
N PHE A 340 13.39 11.37 -11.05
CA PHE A 340 12.63 12.60 -10.98
C PHE A 340 12.10 12.99 -12.36
N TYR A 341 10.94 13.66 -12.36
CA TYR A 341 10.35 14.30 -13.54
C TYR A 341 10.10 13.34 -14.71
N ARG A 342 9.68 12.11 -14.42
CA ARG A 342 9.31 11.15 -15.47
C ARG A 342 7.92 11.50 -15.99
N PRO A 343 7.71 11.69 -17.32
CA PRO A 343 6.38 11.95 -17.86
C PRO A 343 5.41 10.80 -17.53
N VAL A 344 4.27 11.15 -16.95
CA VAL A 344 3.17 10.22 -16.63
C VAL A 344 1.86 10.96 -16.84
N ILE A 345 1.20 10.67 -17.95
CA ILE A 345 -0.04 11.31 -18.35
C ILE A 345 -1.23 10.47 -17.94
N ASP A 346 -1.10 9.14 -18.03
CA ASP A 346 -2.17 8.20 -17.77
C ASP A 346 -1.70 6.97 -16.97
N GLU A 347 -2.62 6.04 -16.74
CA GLU A 347 -2.34 4.82 -15.99
C GLU A 347 -1.35 3.89 -16.72
N VAL A 348 -1.34 3.88 -18.05
CA VAL A 348 -0.43 3.06 -18.85
C VAL A 348 1.01 3.53 -18.64
N ASP A 349 1.23 4.84 -18.64
CA ASP A 349 2.53 5.44 -18.34
C ASP A 349 2.97 5.09 -16.91
N ALA A 350 2.06 5.23 -15.92
CA ALA A 350 2.32 4.93 -14.52
C ALA A 350 2.71 3.45 -14.31
N VAL A 351 1.95 2.53 -14.90
CA VAL A 351 2.21 1.08 -14.84
C VAL A 351 3.54 0.74 -15.53
N SER A 352 3.82 1.36 -16.68
CA SER A 352 5.07 1.15 -17.42
C SER A 352 6.29 1.61 -16.61
N LEU A 353 6.19 2.79 -15.99
CA LEU A 353 7.21 3.34 -15.11
C LEU A 353 7.47 2.40 -13.92
N GLY A 354 6.41 2.04 -13.20
CA GLY A 354 6.50 1.14 -12.05
C GLY A 354 7.11 -0.21 -12.42
N SER A 355 6.67 -0.82 -13.52
CA SER A 355 7.17 -2.11 -14.00
C SER A 355 8.66 -2.08 -14.35
N LEU A 356 9.13 -0.98 -14.97
CA LEU A 356 10.55 -0.80 -15.27
C LEU A 356 11.39 -0.82 -13.99
N TYR A 357 11.01 0.01 -13.00
CA TYR A 357 11.80 0.12 -11.77
C TYR A 357 11.66 -1.09 -10.86
N GLY A 358 10.52 -1.76 -10.84
CA GLY A 358 10.35 -3.04 -10.18
C GLY A 358 11.28 -4.13 -10.74
N SER A 359 11.44 -4.15 -12.06
CA SER A 359 12.37 -5.06 -12.75
C SER A 359 13.82 -4.73 -12.43
N LEU A 360 14.20 -3.45 -12.41
CA LEU A 360 15.53 -3.01 -11.99
C LEU A 360 15.85 -3.39 -10.54
N LEU A 361 14.91 -3.14 -9.60
CA LEU A 361 15.08 -3.56 -8.22
C LEU A 361 15.25 -5.07 -8.08
N ARG A 362 14.53 -5.84 -8.90
CA ARG A 362 14.66 -7.29 -8.91
C ARG A 362 16.05 -7.75 -9.33
N MET A 363 16.65 -7.09 -10.32
CA MET A 363 18.04 -7.37 -10.76
C MET A 363 19.08 -7.00 -9.71
N MET A 364 18.78 -6.00 -8.88
CA MET A 364 19.66 -5.49 -7.81
C MET A 364 19.44 -6.18 -6.47
N ALA A 365 18.42 -7.03 -6.36
CA ALA A 365 18.10 -7.68 -5.10
C ALA A 365 19.24 -8.55 -4.58
N PRO A 366 19.50 -8.57 -3.26
CA PRO A 366 20.56 -9.33 -2.66
C PRO A 366 20.51 -10.83 -3.01
N PRO A 367 21.66 -11.50 -3.23
CA PRO A 367 21.72 -12.94 -3.40
C PRO A 367 21.07 -13.65 -2.21
N GLY A 368 20.16 -14.58 -2.47
CA GLY A 368 19.40 -15.28 -1.41
C GLY A 368 18.00 -14.72 -1.14
N ALA A 369 17.61 -13.65 -1.81
CA ALA A 369 16.21 -13.25 -1.88
C ALA A 369 15.39 -14.37 -2.55
N ALA A 370 14.46 -14.90 -1.84
CA ALA A 370 13.51 -16.01 -2.02
C ALA A 370 13.66 -16.97 -3.24
N PRO A 371 13.39 -18.28 -3.06
CA PRO A 371 13.51 -19.32 -4.11
C PRO A 371 12.70 -19.07 -5.39
N CYS A 372 11.65 -18.24 -5.33
CA CYS A 372 10.85 -17.89 -6.50
C CYS A 372 11.56 -16.95 -7.51
N TRP A 373 12.76 -16.47 -7.19
CA TRP A 373 13.58 -15.61 -8.04
C TRP A 373 14.65 -16.38 -8.82
N GLN A 374 14.84 -17.66 -8.53
CA GLN A 374 15.67 -18.49 -9.36
C GLN A 374 14.96 -18.65 -10.71
N LEU A 375 15.52 -18.07 -11.75
CA LEU A 375 15.16 -18.39 -13.13
C LEU A 375 15.20 -19.91 -13.28
N PRO A 376 14.22 -20.54 -13.95
CA PRO A 376 14.37 -21.95 -14.30
C PRO A 376 15.71 -22.06 -15.04
N SER A 377 16.64 -22.83 -14.47
CA SER A 377 17.87 -23.18 -15.14
C SER A 377 17.49 -23.70 -16.51
N SER A 378 17.94 -23.02 -17.56
CA SER A 378 17.89 -23.53 -18.92
C SER A 378 18.48 -24.95 -18.88
N ARG A 379 17.62 -25.98 -18.87
CA ARG A 379 18.06 -27.33 -19.15
C ARG A 379 18.37 -27.37 -20.62
N HIS A 380 19.65 -27.56 -20.92
CA HIS A 380 20.15 -27.96 -22.22
C HIS A 380 19.53 -29.28 -22.65
#